data_61f7875cb47e90055df400fff42d2c91
#
_entry.id   61f7875cb47e90055df400fff42d2c91
#
_cell.length_a   1.000
_cell.length_b   1.000
_cell.length_c   1.000
_cell.angle_alpha   90.00
_cell.angle_beta   90.00
_cell.angle_gamma   90.00
#
_symmetry.space_group_name_H-M   'P 1'
#
loop_
_entity.id
_entity.type
_entity.pdbx_description
1 polymer ?
#
loop_
_entity_poly.entity_id
_entity_poly.type
_entity_poly.pdbx_seq_one_letter_code
_entity_poly.pdbx_strand_id
1 'polypeptide(L)'
;MSAFTLASTSGGARAGILHTAHGDVPTPAFMPVGTKATVKSVDPDELRALGAAIVLGNSYHLHFRPGEELVAELGGLHAFMGWNGPILTDSGGFQVFSLRDTLLEADDDGVTFRSVYDGRAERFTPELAARIQELLGSDVAMCLDVCAPPGVPPAELEEAVQRTTLWARRQRDLPRAPGQLRFGITQGGLDTELGRASCRERVLYTV
;
A
#
# COMPACT_ATOMS: atom_id res chain seq x y z
N MET A 1 1.28 22.35 -3.41
CA MET A 1 2.08 22.31 -2.17
C MET A 1 2.75 20.92 -2.14
N SER A 2 3.96 20.82 -1.54
CA SER A 2 4.61 19.50 -1.36
C SER A 2 3.77 18.66 -0.40
N ALA A 3 3.60 17.36 -0.70
CA ALA A 3 2.91 16.45 0.20
C ALA A 3 3.70 16.14 1.49
N PHE A 4 4.97 16.57 1.57
CA PHE A 4 5.82 16.34 2.73
C PHE A 4 6.61 17.59 3.10
N THR A 5 6.62 17.94 4.39
CA THR A 5 7.44 19.00 4.97
C THR A 5 8.48 18.40 5.89
N LEU A 6 9.76 18.60 5.57
CA LEU A 6 10.87 18.18 6.44
C LEU A 6 10.98 19.14 7.63
N ALA A 7 10.91 18.61 8.86
CA ALA A 7 11.00 19.40 10.09
C ALA A 7 12.41 19.38 10.70
N SER A 8 13.07 18.20 10.71
CA SER A 8 14.41 18.07 11.29
C SER A 8 15.17 16.88 10.70
N THR A 9 16.50 16.92 10.83
CA THR A 9 17.41 15.83 10.42
C THR A 9 18.44 15.56 11.51
N SER A 10 18.85 14.29 11.63
CA SER A 10 19.96 13.89 12.50
C SER A 10 20.72 12.74 11.83
N GLY A 11 21.92 13.04 11.31
CA GLY A 11 22.62 12.10 10.44
C GLY A 11 21.79 11.74 9.20
N GLY A 12 21.48 10.46 9.00
CA GLY A 12 20.58 9.96 7.94
C GLY A 12 19.09 9.95 8.33
N ALA A 13 18.76 10.18 9.59
CA ALA A 13 17.37 10.18 10.05
C ALA A 13 16.66 11.49 9.71
N ARG A 14 15.35 11.41 9.45
CA ARG A 14 14.50 12.56 9.13
C ARG A 14 13.20 12.49 9.92
N ALA A 15 12.74 13.63 10.41
CA ALA A 15 11.40 13.81 10.92
C ALA A 15 10.69 14.91 10.13
N GLY A 16 9.40 14.76 9.90
CA GLY A 16 8.62 15.68 9.09
C GLY A 16 7.14 15.48 9.23
N ILE A 17 6.40 16.09 8.34
CA ILE A 17 4.93 16.02 8.28
C ILE A 17 4.53 15.59 6.88
N LEU A 18 3.77 14.50 6.78
CA LEU A 18 3.08 14.11 5.57
C LEU A 18 1.69 14.75 5.58
N HIS A 19 1.41 15.56 4.56
CA HIS A 19 0.13 16.24 4.40
C HIS A 19 -0.81 15.36 3.58
N THR A 20 -1.98 15.04 4.13
CA THR A 20 -3.02 14.26 3.46
C THR A 20 -4.35 15.00 3.41
N ALA A 21 -5.32 14.49 2.65
CA ALA A 21 -6.65 15.09 2.56
C ALA A 21 -7.41 15.07 3.90
N HIS A 22 -7.13 14.08 4.77
CA HIS A 22 -7.79 13.92 6.07
C HIS A 22 -6.91 14.31 7.26
N GLY A 23 -5.83 15.05 7.02
CA GLY A 23 -4.99 15.62 8.08
C GLY A 23 -3.51 15.33 7.92
N ASP A 24 -2.74 15.90 8.83
CA ASP A 24 -1.30 15.83 8.88
C ASP A 24 -0.81 14.60 9.66
N VAL A 25 0.18 13.92 9.12
CA VAL A 25 0.82 12.77 9.77
C VAL A 25 2.25 13.15 10.17
N PRO A 26 2.53 13.35 11.48
CA PRO A 26 3.90 13.48 11.95
C PRO A 26 4.70 12.20 11.67
N THR A 27 5.89 12.35 11.12
CA THR A 27 6.77 11.21 10.79
C THR A 27 8.06 11.26 11.58
N PRO A 28 8.60 10.10 11.99
CA PRO A 28 8.10 8.74 11.75
C PRO A 28 6.80 8.45 12.51
N ALA A 29 5.92 7.63 11.92
CA ALA A 29 4.64 7.25 12.49
C ALA A 29 4.48 5.72 12.50
N PHE A 30 3.83 5.20 13.55
CA PHE A 30 3.33 3.83 13.57
C PHE A 30 1.90 3.81 13.02
N MET A 31 1.58 2.84 12.19
CA MET A 31 0.26 2.66 11.60
C MET A 31 -0.42 1.41 12.17
N PRO A 32 -1.42 1.55 13.07
CA PRO A 32 -2.25 0.42 13.48
C PRO A 32 -2.90 -0.23 12.27
N VAL A 33 -2.91 -1.58 12.24
CA VAL A 33 -3.42 -2.32 11.09
C VAL A 33 -4.90 -2.63 11.25
N GLY A 34 -5.72 -2.02 10.38
CA GLY A 34 -7.16 -2.25 10.25
C GLY A 34 -7.48 -3.17 9.07
N THR A 35 -7.16 -4.45 9.14
CA THR A 35 -7.20 -5.41 8.03
C THR A 35 -8.52 -5.43 7.25
N LYS A 36 -9.65 -5.37 7.94
CA LYS A 36 -11.01 -5.38 7.34
C LYS A 36 -11.79 -4.15 7.75
N ALA A 37 -11.20 -2.98 7.54
CA ALA A 37 -11.74 -1.69 7.99
C ALA A 37 -11.95 -1.61 9.51
N THR A 38 -11.20 -2.36 10.29
CA THR A 38 -11.23 -2.29 11.76
C THR A 38 -9.90 -2.76 12.34
N VAL A 39 -9.41 -2.05 13.35
CA VAL A 39 -8.29 -2.50 14.18
C VAL A 39 -8.85 -3.46 15.22
N LYS A 40 -8.32 -4.69 15.25
CA LYS A 40 -8.87 -5.74 16.10
C LYS A 40 -8.87 -5.32 17.58
N SER A 41 -10.04 -5.38 18.20
CA SER A 41 -10.27 -5.08 19.64
C SER A 41 -10.00 -3.63 20.05
N VAL A 42 -9.92 -2.69 19.11
CA VAL A 42 -9.73 -1.26 19.38
C VAL A 42 -10.69 -0.47 18.48
N ASP A 43 -11.53 0.34 19.07
CA ASP A 43 -12.44 1.18 18.31
C ASP A 43 -11.79 2.49 17.80
N PRO A 44 -12.43 3.24 16.89
CA PRO A 44 -11.86 4.47 16.35
C PRO A 44 -11.62 5.57 17.40
N ASP A 45 -12.42 5.65 18.46
CA ASP A 45 -12.25 6.64 19.52
C ASP A 45 -11.05 6.28 20.41
N GLU A 46 -10.89 5.00 20.71
CA GLU A 46 -9.71 4.49 21.41
C GLU A 46 -8.42 4.74 20.61
N LEU A 47 -8.45 4.52 19.27
CA LEU A 47 -7.31 4.82 18.40
C LEU A 47 -6.93 6.30 18.45
N ARG A 48 -7.92 7.21 18.47
CA ARG A 48 -7.67 8.65 18.63
C ARG A 48 -7.08 8.97 19.98
N ALA A 49 -7.62 8.39 21.05
CA ALA A 49 -7.12 8.59 22.40
C ALA A 49 -5.69 8.08 22.60
N LEU A 50 -5.32 7.02 21.90
CA LEU A 50 -3.95 6.47 21.86
C LEU A 50 -3.00 7.28 20.97
N GLY A 51 -3.49 8.30 20.25
CA GLY A 51 -2.67 9.17 19.40
C GLY A 51 -2.29 8.56 18.05
N ALA A 52 -3.07 7.60 17.52
CA ALA A 52 -2.85 7.09 16.17
C ALA A 52 -3.03 8.24 15.16
N ALA A 53 -1.97 8.57 14.42
CA ALA A 53 -1.99 9.63 13.41
C ALA A 53 -2.47 9.14 12.03
N ILE A 54 -2.35 7.85 11.76
CA ILE A 54 -2.71 7.20 10.50
C ILE A 54 -3.03 5.73 10.77
N VAL A 55 -3.97 5.16 10.01
CA VAL A 55 -4.34 3.73 10.08
C VAL A 55 -4.03 3.06 8.75
N LEU A 56 -3.64 1.78 8.78
CA LEU A 56 -3.43 0.98 7.59
C LEU A 56 -4.65 0.10 7.31
N GLY A 57 -5.25 0.24 6.14
CA GLY A 57 -6.26 -0.66 5.58
C GLY A 57 -5.63 -1.68 4.63
N ASN A 58 -6.19 -2.91 4.56
CA ASN A 58 -5.66 -3.94 3.69
C ASN A 58 -6.55 -4.13 2.45
N SER A 59 -6.06 -3.71 1.29
CA SER A 59 -6.83 -3.72 0.05
C SER A 59 -7.18 -5.13 -0.43
N TYR A 60 -6.30 -6.12 -0.25
CA TYR A 60 -6.57 -7.52 -0.59
C TYR A 60 -7.80 -8.05 0.14
N HIS A 61 -7.85 -7.86 1.47
CA HIS A 61 -8.96 -8.38 2.26
C HIS A 61 -10.26 -7.61 1.99
N LEU A 62 -10.19 -6.31 1.79
CA LEU A 62 -11.35 -5.47 1.48
C LEU A 62 -11.91 -5.75 0.09
N HIS A 63 -11.07 -6.05 -0.90
CA HIS A 63 -11.48 -6.47 -2.24
C HIS A 63 -12.36 -7.74 -2.20
N PHE A 64 -11.93 -8.76 -1.46
CA PHE A 64 -12.72 -9.98 -1.35
C PHE A 64 -13.93 -9.85 -0.44
N ARG A 65 -13.85 -9.05 0.62
CA ARG A 65 -14.94 -8.85 1.60
C ARG A 65 -14.79 -7.51 2.32
N PRO A 66 -15.76 -6.59 2.12
CA PRO A 66 -17.04 -6.75 1.41
C PRO A 66 -16.99 -6.48 -0.11
N GLY A 67 -15.89 -5.99 -0.65
CA GLY A 67 -15.71 -5.46 -1.99
C GLY A 67 -15.58 -3.94 -1.98
N GLU A 68 -14.69 -3.42 -2.81
CA GLU A 68 -14.39 -1.99 -2.90
C GLU A 68 -15.56 -1.17 -3.42
N GLU A 69 -16.39 -1.74 -4.30
CA GLU A 69 -17.58 -1.05 -4.83
C GLU A 69 -18.57 -0.78 -3.70
N LEU A 70 -18.86 -1.77 -2.84
CA LEU A 70 -19.75 -1.56 -1.70
C LEU A 70 -19.19 -0.54 -0.71
N VAL A 71 -17.88 -0.56 -0.46
CA VAL A 71 -17.24 0.44 0.40
C VAL A 71 -17.37 1.83 -0.21
N ALA A 72 -17.20 1.98 -1.53
CA ALA A 72 -17.38 3.24 -2.24
C ALA A 72 -18.81 3.75 -2.14
N GLU A 73 -19.82 2.88 -2.34
CA GLU A 73 -21.26 3.22 -2.20
C GLU A 73 -21.61 3.70 -0.78
N LEU A 74 -20.91 3.19 0.24
CA LEU A 74 -21.08 3.59 1.64
C LEU A 74 -20.28 4.85 2.03
N GLY A 75 -19.67 5.54 1.06
CA GLY A 75 -18.94 6.80 1.28
C GLY A 75 -17.44 6.64 1.45
N GLY A 76 -16.87 5.53 1.02
CA GLY A 76 -15.44 5.23 1.09
C GLY A 76 -14.99 4.66 2.43
N LEU A 77 -13.71 4.35 2.51
CA LEU A 77 -13.15 3.61 3.65
C LEU A 77 -13.23 4.40 4.96
N HIS A 78 -13.10 5.72 4.92
CA HIS A 78 -13.23 6.60 6.09
C HIS A 78 -14.62 6.47 6.75
N ALA A 79 -15.68 6.60 5.95
CA ALA A 79 -17.05 6.45 6.44
C ALA A 79 -17.32 5.02 6.92
N PHE A 80 -16.85 4.02 6.15
CA PHE A 80 -17.05 2.62 6.46
C PHE A 80 -16.35 2.18 7.77
N MET A 81 -15.17 2.76 8.08
CA MET A 81 -14.43 2.52 9.32
C MET A 81 -14.93 3.38 10.51
N GLY A 82 -15.62 4.49 10.27
CA GLY A 82 -15.86 5.53 11.27
C GLY A 82 -14.58 6.26 11.70
N TRP A 83 -13.57 6.30 10.82
CA TRP A 83 -12.28 6.92 11.05
C TRP A 83 -12.11 8.15 10.16
N ASN A 84 -11.97 9.34 10.77
CA ASN A 84 -11.88 10.61 10.04
C ASN A 84 -10.43 11.08 9.79
N GLY A 85 -9.45 10.37 10.30
CA GLY A 85 -8.04 10.66 10.11
C GLY A 85 -7.46 10.00 8.87
N PRO A 86 -6.16 10.21 8.58
CA PRO A 86 -5.47 9.61 7.46
C PRO A 86 -5.54 8.08 7.41
N ILE A 87 -5.70 7.54 6.20
CA ILE A 87 -5.66 6.09 5.93
C ILE A 87 -4.66 5.81 4.82
N LEU A 88 -3.77 4.85 5.06
CA LEU A 88 -2.97 4.22 4.02
C LEU A 88 -3.58 2.86 3.68
N THR A 89 -3.71 2.53 2.39
CA THR A 89 -4.00 1.17 1.96
C THR A 89 -2.76 0.53 1.35
N ASP A 90 -2.51 -0.74 1.72
CA ASP A 90 -1.49 -1.53 1.04
C ASP A 90 -1.91 -1.88 -0.39
N SER A 91 -0.97 -2.45 -1.16
CA SER A 91 -1.23 -2.87 -2.55
C SER A 91 -1.94 -4.22 -2.66
N GLY A 92 -2.00 -5.00 -1.58
CA GLY A 92 -2.37 -6.41 -1.59
C GLY A 92 -1.24 -7.35 -2.01
N GLY A 93 -0.11 -6.83 -2.49
CA GLY A 93 1.02 -7.64 -2.97
C GLY A 93 1.62 -8.55 -1.90
N PHE A 94 1.79 -8.05 -0.68
CA PHE A 94 2.32 -8.87 0.42
C PHE A 94 1.48 -10.13 0.67
N GLN A 95 0.14 -10.02 0.66
CA GLN A 95 -0.76 -11.15 0.89
C GLN A 95 -0.64 -12.19 -0.23
N VAL A 96 -0.55 -11.74 -1.48
CA VAL A 96 -0.37 -12.62 -2.63
C VAL A 96 0.94 -13.41 -2.51
N PHE A 97 2.05 -12.76 -2.17
CA PHE A 97 3.35 -13.43 -2.08
C PHE A 97 3.58 -14.15 -0.76
N SER A 98 2.97 -13.72 0.35
CA SER A 98 3.07 -14.42 1.64
C SER A 98 2.24 -15.70 1.70
N LEU A 99 1.16 -15.79 0.93
CA LEU A 99 0.30 -16.96 0.78
C LEU A 99 0.76 -17.83 -0.40
N ARG A 100 2.04 -18.18 -0.44
CA ARG A 100 2.69 -18.89 -1.58
C ARG A 100 1.93 -20.11 -2.07
N ASP A 101 1.28 -20.85 -1.19
CA ASP A 101 0.49 -22.05 -1.56
C ASP A 101 -0.73 -21.69 -2.43
N THR A 102 -1.11 -20.42 -2.48
CA THR A 102 -2.22 -19.94 -3.31
C THR A 102 -1.75 -19.34 -4.63
N LEU A 103 -0.46 -19.01 -4.77
CA LEU A 103 0.11 -18.43 -5.98
C LEU A 103 0.08 -19.44 -7.13
N LEU A 104 -0.51 -19.05 -8.26
CA LEU A 104 -0.59 -19.87 -9.46
C LEU A 104 0.41 -19.43 -10.52
N GLU A 105 0.54 -18.10 -10.72
CA GLU A 105 1.37 -17.51 -11.75
C GLU A 105 1.77 -16.07 -11.36
N ALA A 106 2.97 -15.67 -11.73
CA ALA A 106 3.42 -14.28 -11.62
C ALA A 106 4.25 -13.92 -12.87
N ASP A 107 3.84 -12.87 -13.57
CA ASP A 107 4.51 -12.35 -14.76
C ASP A 107 4.56 -10.81 -14.73
N ASP A 108 5.00 -10.18 -15.80
CA ASP A 108 5.12 -8.73 -15.88
C ASP A 108 3.75 -8.01 -15.94
N ASP A 109 2.68 -8.73 -16.24
CA ASP A 109 1.33 -8.19 -16.28
C ASP A 109 0.60 -8.26 -14.94
N GLY A 110 1.03 -9.13 -14.04
CA GLY A 110 0.42 -9.25 -12.71
C GLY A 110 0.65 -10.61 -12.07
N VAL A 111 -0.21 -10.93 -11.10
CA VAL A 111 -0.16 -12.19 -10.36
C VAL A 111 -1.53 -12.86 -10.36
N THR A 112 -1.55 -14.18 -10.58
CA THR A 112 -2.74 -15.01 -10.45
C THR A 112 -2.61 -15.90 -9.22
N PHE A 113 -3.61 -15.91 -8.38
CA PHE A 113 -3.63 -16.69 -7.15
C PHE A 113 -5.03 -17.22 -6.84
N ARG A 114 -5.12 -18.18 -5.92
CA ARG A 114 -6.41 -18.65 -5.39
C ARG A 114 -6.81 -17.81 -4.18
N SER A 115 -8.03 -17.28 -4.23
CA SER A 115 -8.62 -16.57 -3.09
C SER A 115 -8.71 -17.50 -1.88
N VAL A 116 -8.24 -17.03 -0.73
CA VAL A 116 -8.39 -17.75 0.56
C VAL A 116 -9.83 -17.76 1.06
N TYR A 117 -10.73 -17.00 0.45
CA TYR A 117 -12.12 -16.89 0.87
C TYR A 117 -13.06 -17.89 0.19
N ASP A 118 -12.83 -18.17 -1.08
CA ASP A 118 -13.72 -19.01 -1.89
C ASP A 118 -12.97 -19.95 -2.86
N GLY A 119 -11.63 -19.89 -2.90
CA GLY A 119 -10.78 -20.73 -3.74
C GLY A 119 -10.77 -20.38 -5.22
N ARG A 120 -11.52 -19.38 -5.66
CA ARG A 120 -11.51 -18.96 -7.08
C ARG A 120 -10.15 -18.39 -7.46
N ALA A 121 -9.79 -18.57 -8.73
CA ALA A 121 -8.61 -17.91 -9.29
C ALA A 121 -8.93 -16.41 -9.49
N GLU A 122 -8.02 -15.55 -9.03
CA GLU A 122 -8.09 -14.11 -9.19
C GLU A 122 -6.78 -13.61 -9.78
N ARG A 123 -6.86 -12.62 -10.68
CA ARG A 123 -5.69 -12.00 -11.25
C ARG A 123 -5.58 -10.54 -10.80
N PHE A 124 -4.59 -10.28 -10.00
CA PHE A 124 -4.22 -8.92 -9.58
C PHE A 124 -3.24 -8.34 -10.58
N THR A 125 -3.61 -7.22 -11.16
CA THR A 125 -2.72 -6.41 -12.01
C THR A 125 -2.43 -5.08 -11.30
N PRO A 126 -1.39 -4.35 -11.75
CA PRO A 126 -1.15 -2.98 -11.26
C PRO A 126 -2.38 -2.08 -11.37
N GLU A 127 -3.14 -2.22 -12.47
CA GLU A 127 -4.35 -1.43 -12.74
C GLU A 127 -5.48 -1.77 -11.75
N LEU A 128 -5.69 -3.07 -11.50
CA LEU A 128 -6.70 -3.52 -10.53
C LEU A 128 -6.35 -3.05 -9.11
N ALA A 129 -5.09 -3.19 -8.68
CA ALA A 129 -4.64 -2.72 -7.38
C ALA A 129 -4.83 -1.20 -7.21
N ALA A 130 -4.57 -0.42 -8.26
CA ALA A 130 -4.82 1.01 -8.27
C ALA A 130 -6.33 1.33 -8.20
N ARG A 131 -7.15 0.61 -8.96
CA ARG A 131 -8.60 0.80 -9.00
C ARG A 131 -9.27 0.48 -7.66
N ILE A 132 -8.87 -0.63 -7.01
CA ILE A 132 -9.36 -0.98 -5.68
C ILE A 132 -9.11 0.18 -4.70
N GLN A 133 -7.88 0.70 -4.65
CA GLN A 133 -7.51 1.77 -3.72
C GLN A 133 -8.14 3.12 -4.07
N GLU A 134 -8.39 3.39 -5.36
CA GLU A 134 -9.16 4.54 -5.80
C GLU A 134 -10.59 4.49 -5.22
N LEU A 135 -11.27 3.34 -5.36
CA LEU A 135 -12.64 3.14 -4.86
C LEU A 135 -12.71 3.15 -3.32
N LEU A 136 -11.72 2.59 -2.66
CA LEU A 136 -11.62 2.66 -1.20
C LEU A 136 -11.45 4.10 -0.70
N GLY A 137 -10.86 4.99 -1.50
CA GLY A 137 -10.71 6.41 -1.16
C GLY A 137 -9.72 6.67 -0.02
N SER A 138 -8.68 5.84 0.14
CA SER A 138 -7.61 6.07 1.12
C SER A 138 -6.79 7.32 0.80
N ASP A 139 -6.13 7.93 1.79
CA ASP A 139 -5.25 9.09 1.58
C ASP A 139 -3.95 8.70 0.87
N VAL A 140 -3.41 7.53 1.20
CA VAL A 140 -2.19 6.99 0.60
C VAL A 140 -2.49 5.62 0.02
N ALA A 141 -2.28 5.48 -1.29
CA ALA A 141 -2.36 4.22 -2.03
C ALA A 141 -0.95 3.72 -2.36
N MET A 142 -0.67 2.45 -2.04
CA MET A 142 0.62 1.84 -2.35
C MET A 142 0.61 1.17 -3.72
N CYS A 143 1.73 1.23 -4.46
CA CYS A 143 1.83 0.47 -5.70
C CYS A 143 1.89 -1.04 -5.44
N LEU A 144 1.40 -1.84 -6.40
CA LEU A 144 1.60 -3.29 -6.38
C LEU A 144 3.09 -3.59 -6.52
N ASP A 145 3.59 -4.52 -5.71
CA ASP A 145 5.00 -4.86 -5.61
C ASP A 145 5.23 -6.37 -5.48
N VAL A 146 6.44 -6.79 -5.71
CA VAL A 146 6.90 -8.16 -5.46
C VAL A 146 7.74 -8.18 -4.20
N CYS A 147 7.13 -8.62 -3.10
CA CYS A 147 7.84 -8.78 -1.83
C CYS A 147 8.60 -10.11 -1.81
N ALA A 148 9.85 -10.10 -2.26
CA ALA A 148 10.70 -11.28 -2.24
C ALA A 148 11.03 -11.69 -0.79
N PRO A 149 10.92 -12.99 -0.42
CA PRO A 149 11.26 -13.45 0.91
C PRO A 149 12.76 -13.35 1.20
N PRO A 150 13.14 -13.34 2.48
CA PRO A 150 14.54 -13.38 2.86
C PRO A 150 15.25 -14.64 2.32
N GLY A 151 16.49 -14.47 1.82
CA GLY A 151 17.33 -15.59 1.39
C GLY A 151 17.03 -16.15 0.00
N VAL A 152 16.23 -15.48 -0.81
CA VAL A 152 16.09 -15.85 -2.24
C VAL A 152 17.40 -15.63 -2.99
N PRO A 153 17.62 -16.36 -4.11
CA PRO A 153 18.77 -16.13 -4.98
C PRO A 153 18.84 -14.68 -5.47
N PRO A 154 20.05 -14.13 -5.68
CA PRO A 154 20.21 -12.74 -6.17
C PRO A 154 19.42 -12.43 -7.45
N ALA A 155 19.35 -13.36 -8.39
CA ALA A 155 18.59 -13.19 -9.64
C ALA A 155 17.07 -13.03 -9.39
N GLU A 156 16.50 -13.77 -8.44
CA GLU A 156 15.08 -13.66 -8.06
C GLU A 156 14.82 -12.31 -7.36
N LEU A 157 15.76 -11.85 -6.55
CA LEU A 157 15.66 -10.55 -5.90
C LEU A 157 15.74 -9.41 -6.93
N GLU A 158 16.62 -9.50 -7.90
CA GLU A 158 16.73 -8.54 -9.01
C GLU A 158 15.45 -8.50 -9.85
N GLU A 159 14.89 -9.67 -10.19
CA GLU A 159 13.60 -9.77 -10.88
C GLU A 159 12.46 -9.11 -10.09
N ALA A 160 12.40 -9.31 -8.77
CA ALA A 160 11.42 -8.67 -7.90
C ALA A 160 11.54 -7.13 -7.94
N VAL A 161 12.76 -6.59 -7.94
CA VAL A 161 13.03 -5.15 -8.09
C VAL A 161 12.56 -4.63 -9.46
N GLN A 162 12.92 -5.33 -10.54
CA GLN A 162 12.56 -4.93 -11.90
C GLN A 162 11.04 -4.95 -12.10
N ARG A 163 10.36 -6.01 -11.66
CA ARG A 163 8.91 -6.15 -11.77
C ARG A 163 8.17 -5.12 -10.92
N THR A 164 8.61 -4.88 -9.69
CA THR A 164 8.04 -3.82 -8.84
C THR A 164 8.17 -2.45 -9.52
N THR A 165 9.33 -2.15 -10.11
CA THR A 165 9.55 -0.90 -10.84
C THR A 165 8.64 -0.78 -12.07
N LEU A 166 8.50 -1.87 -12.84
CA LEU A 166 7.60 -1.92 -14.00
C LEU A 166 6.15 -1.65 -13.59
N TRP A 167 5.65 -2.34 -12.58
CA TRP A 167 4.28 -2.16 -12.08
C TRP A 167 4.05 -0.78 -11.51
N ALA A 168 5.03 -0.24 -10.82
CA ALA A 168 4.99 1.12 -10.33
C ALA A 168 4.87 2.15 -11.45
N ARG A 169 5.58 1.98 -12.56
CA ARG A 169 5.46 2.82 -13.77
C ARG A 169 4.06 2.76 -14.37
N ARG A 170 3.47 1.56 -14.46
CA ARG A 170 2.12 1.36 -14.97
C ARG A 170 1.06 2.05 -14.10
N GLN A 171 1.25 2.08 -12.78
CA GLN A 171 0.30 2.68 -11.85
C GLN A 171 0.42 4.21 -11.73
N ARG A 172 1.58 4.79 -12.08
CA ARG A 172 1.88 6.20 -11.83
C ARG A 172 0.77 7.17 -12.25
N ASP A 173 0.28 7.02 -13.47
CA ASP A 173 -0.62 7.97 -14.12
C ASP A 173 -2.10 7.51 -14.11
N LEU A 174 -2.41 6.40 -13.42
CA LEU A 174 -3.78 5.90 -13.31
C LEU A 174 -4.65 6.82 -12.43
N PRO A 175 -5.98 6.79 -12.59
CA PRO A 175 -6.90 7.54 -11.76
C PRO A 175 -6.67 7.33 -10.26
N ARG A 176 -7.03 8.34 -9.47
CA ARG A 176 -6.90 8.37 -8.01
C ARG A 176 -8.12 9.06 -7.40
N ALA A 177 -8.47 8.70 -6.19
CA ALA A 177 -9.44 9.45 -5.42
C ALA A 177 -8.96 10.91 -5.20
N PRO A 178 -9.86 11.88 -5.06
CA PRO A 178 -9.49 13.28 -4.80
C PRO A 178 -8.56 13.41 -3.59
N GLY A 179 -7.40 14.03 -3.79
CA GLY A 179 -6.39 14.21 -2.74
C GLY A 179 -5.55 12.98 -2.40
N GLN A 180 -5.81 11.82 -3.01
CA GLN A 180 -5.05 10.60 -2.76
C GLN A 180 -3.62 10.72 -3.29
N LEU A 181 -2.66 10.39 -2.44
CA LEU A 181 -1.25 10.23 -2.78
C LEU A 181 -1.00 8.80 -3.26
N ARG A 182 -0.09 8.62 -4.21
CA ARG A 182 0.35 7.28 -4.63
C ARG A 182 1.82 7.10 -4.33
N PHE A 183 2.11 6.08 -3.50
CA PHE A 183 3.46 5.76 -3.08
C PHE A 183 3.94 4.47 -3.75
N GLY A 184 5.20 4.45 -4.14
CA GLY A 184 5.86 3.24 -4.54
C GLY A 184 6.57 2.55 -3.40
N ILE A 185 7.06 1.37 -3.70
CA ILE A 185 7.79 0.53 -2.75
C ILE A 185 9.17 0.27 -3.32
N THR A 186 10.22 0.55 -2.52
CA THR A 186 11.57 0.13 -2.86
C THR A 186 11.78 -1.32 -2.45
N GLN A 187 12.31 -2.13 -3.36
CA GLN A 187 12.70 -3.50 -3.12
C GLN A 187 14.22 -3.64 -3.13
N GLY A 188 14.77 -4.82 -2.78
CA GLY A 188 16.20 -5.08 -2.78
C GLY A 188 16.68 -5.91 -1.58
N GLY A 189 15.78 -6.30 -0.68
CA GLY A 189 16.09 -7.11 0.50
C GLY A 189 17.20 -6.49 1.35
N LEU A 190 18.28 -7.25 1.58
CA LEU A 190 19.48 -6.79 2.29
C LEU A 190 20.59 -6.30 1.34
N ASP A 191 20.38 -6.36 0.02
CA ASP A 191 21.31 -5.82 -0.96
C ASP A 191 21.14 -4.30 -1.07
N THR A 192 22.13 -3.58 -0.52
CA THR A 192 22.09 -2.11 -0.46
C THR A 192 22.24 -1.46 -1.84
N GLU A 193 22.89 -2.10 -2.81
CA GLU A 193 23.02 -1.57 -4.17
C GLU A 193 21.71 -1.72 -4.95
N LEU A 194 21.07 -2.90 -4.86
CA LEU A 194 19.72 -3.10 -5.42
C LEU A 194 18.69 -2.16 -4.78
N GLY A 195 18.72 -2.00 -3.45
CA GLY A 195 17.82 -1.07 -2.76
C GLY A 195 18.02 0.38 -3.22
N ARG A 196 19.26 0.82 -3.41
CA ARG A 196 19.57 2.14 -3.97
C ARG A 196 19.15 2.27 -5.43
N ALA A 197 19.35 1.22 -6.24
CA ALA A 197 18.90 1.20 -7.63
C ALA A 197 17.38 1.34 -7.70
N SER A 198 16.63 0.52 -6.94
CA SER A 198 15.18 0.60 -6.81
C SER A 198 14.71 2.01 -6.39
N CYS A 199 15.36 2.62 -5.42
CA CYS A 199 15.04 3.98 -4.97
C CYS A 199 15.34 5.05 -6.02
N ARG A 200 16.38 4.89 -6.85
CA ARG A 200 16.76 5.87 -7.90
C ARG A 200 15.79 5.91 -9.06
N GLU A 201 15.05 4.85 -9.30
CA GLU A 201 14.07 4.77 -10.39
C GLU A 201 12.98 5.85 -10.31
N ARG A 202 12.75 6.45 -9.14
CA ARG A 202 11.90 7.65 -8.87
C ARG A 202 10.66 7.74 -9.77
N VAL A 203 10.12 6.61 -10.15
CA VAL A 203 9.10 6.52 -11.20
C VAL A 203 7.78 7.11 -10.74
N LEU A 204 7.60 7.28 -9.45
CA LEU A 204 6.27 7.44 -8.86
C LEU A 204 6.05 8.70 -8.07
N TYR A 205 7.07 9.47 -7.79
CA TYR A 205 6.89 10.45 -6.72
C TYR A 205 6.92 11.87 -7.24
N THR A 206 5.73 12.40 -7.49
CA THR A 206 5.45 13.81 -7.31
C THR A 206 4.97 13.96 -5.86
N VAL A 207 5.90 14.15 -4.94
CA VAL A 207 5.61 14.63 -3.60
C VAL A 207 5.68 16.15 -3.64
#